data_8be75841c0d5e2dddab572fe39151da2
#
_entry.id   8be75841c0d5e2dddab572fe39151da2
#
_cell.length_a   1.000
_cell.length_b   1.000
_cell.length_c   1.000
_cell.angle_alpha   90.00
_cell.angle_beta   90.00
_cell.angle_gamma   90.00
#
_symmetry.space_group_name_H-M   'P 1'
#
loop_
_entity.id
_entity.type
_entity.pdbx_description
1 polymer ?
#
loop_
_entity_poly.entity_id
_entity_poly.type
_entity_poly.pdbx_seq_one_letter_code
_entity_poly.pdbx_strand_id
1 'polypeptide(L)'
;TGRGADLLIIDDPHSEQDALSETAFDNAYEWYTSGPRQRLQPGGAIVIVMTRWSVKDLTGRLIDAQAKEPKADQWELIEFPAVLPSNKPVWPEYWDIDSLTATKASLTEQKWQAQWQQNPTAEEGSIIKREWWQTWEEDDIPDLIHVIQSYDTAFSKKETADYSAITTWGVFSHPRKGS
;
A
#
# COMPACT_ATOMS: atom_id res chain seq x y z
N THR A 1 31.03 2.63 -19.75
CA THR A 1 30.98 3.00 -18.57
C THR A 1 30.42 2.00 -17.56
N GLY A 2 30.78 0.73 -17.68
CA GLY A 2 30.27 -0.37 -16.90
C GLY A 2 31.07 -0.67 -15.64
N ARG A 3 31.10 0.21 -14.61
CA ARG A 3 31.59 -0.17 -13.29
C ARG A 3 30.47 -0.88 -12.54
N GLY A 4 30.82 -2.02 -11.89
CA GLY A 4 29.97 -2.67 -10.92
C GLY A 4 29.95 -1.89 -9.60
N ALA A 5 28.96 -2.17 -8.75
CA ALA A 5 28.79 -1.57 -7.43
C ALA A 5 28.58 -2.66 -6.37
N ASP A 6 29.21 -2.51 -5.22
CA ASP A 6 28.98 -3.35 -4.04
C ASP A 6 27.80 -2.80 -3.20
N LEU A 7 27.53 -1.50 -3.33
CA LEU A 7 26.38 -0.84 -2.71
C LEU A 7 25.74 0.08 -3.76
N LEU A 8 24.45 -0.11 -3.98
CA LEU A 8 23.61 0.72 -4.81
C LEU A 8 22.64 1.49 -3.90
N ILE A 9 22.69 2.82 -3.97
CA ILE A 9 21.75 3.68 -3.26
C ILE A 9 20.90 4.40 -4.31
N ILE A 10 19.58 4.31 -4.19
CA ILE A 10 18.60 5.01 -5.02
C ILE A 10 17.82 5.92 -4.08
N ASP A 11 17.80 7.20 -4.38
CA ASP A 11 17.12 8.23 -3.60
C ASP A 11 16.04 8.89 -4.47
N ASP A 12 14.81 8.90 -3.96
CA ASP A 12 13.61 9.45 -4.59
C ASP A 12 13.48 9.16 -6.11
N PRO A 13 13.30 7.89 -6.52
CA PRO A 13 13.23 7.52 -7.93
C PRO A 13 11.97 8.03 -8.65
N HIS A 14 11.02 8.59 -7.92
CA HIS A 14 9.78 9.17 -8.45
C HIS A 14 9.65 10.64 -8.05
N SER A 15 9.17 11.45 -8.98
CA SER A 15 8.75 12.83 -8.72
C SER A 15 7.23 12.91 -8.45
N GLU A 16 6.77 14.05 -7.96
CA GLU A 16 5.34 14.34 -7.82
C GLU A 16 4.58 14.22 -9.15
N GLN A 17 5.23 14.57 -10.27
CA GLN A 17 4.63 14.46 -11.61
C GLN A 17 4.47 13.00 -12.04
N ASP A 18 5.41 12.13 -11.65
CA ASP A 18 5.35 10.70 -11.95
C ASP A 18 4.15 10.04 -11.27
N ALA A 19 3.74 10.55 -10.09
CA ALA A 19 2.60 10.05 -9.34
C ALA A 19 1.25 10.13 -10.09
N LEU A 20 1.21 10.93 -11.16
CA LEU A 20 0.02 11.10 -12.01
C LEU A 20 0.01 10.17 -13.23
N SER A 21 1.02 9.29 -13.39
CA SER A 21 1.20 8.50 -14.60
C SER A 21 1.62 7.06 -14.29
N GLU A 22 0.77 6.10 -14.62
CA GLU A 22 1.12 4.67 -14.54
C GLU A 22 2.34 4.34 -15.40
N THR A 23 2.44 4.95 -16.58
CA THR A 23 3.58 4.77 -17.48
C THR A 23 4.90 5.24 -16.82
N ALA A 24 4.87 6.27 -15.99
CA ALA A 24 6.05 6.71 -15.27
C ALA A 24 6.50 5.68 -14.23
N PHE A 25 5.57 5.03 -13.53
CA PHE A 25 5.89 3.92 -12.63
C PHE A 25 6.45 2.72 -13.37
N ASP A 26 5.88 2.38 -14.55
CA ASP A 26 6.42 1.33 -15.42
C ASP A 26 7.86 1.63 -15.86
N ASN A 27 8.11 2.85 -16.31
CA ASN A 27 9.43 3.29 -16.73
C ASN A 27 10.46 3.26 -15.60
N ALA A 28 10.08 3.63 -14.38
CA ALA A 28 10.97 3.58 -13.22
C ALA A 28 11.35 2.14 -12.86
N TYR A 29 10.40 1.22 -12.91
CA TYR A 29 10.67 -0.19 -12.68
C TYR A 29 11.55 -0.79 -13.77
N GLU A 30 11.25 -0.50 -15.03
CA GLU A 30 12.09 -0.92 -16.18
C GLU A 30 13.50 -0.36 -16.08
N TRP A 31 13.65 0.93 -15.77
CA TRP A 31 14.95 1.57 -15.54
C TRP A 31 15.73 0.85 -14.43
N TYR A 32 15.07 0.57 -13.30
CA TYR A 32 15.71 -0.11 -12.18
C TYR A 32 16.20 -1.50 -12.58
N THR A 33 15.34 -2.30 -13.18
CA THR A 33 15.64 -3.70 -13.51
C THR A 33 16.65 -3.85 -14.65
N SER A 34 16.58 -3.00 -15.68
CA SER A 34 17.45 -3.06 -16.86
C SER A 34 18.79 -2.36 -16.68
N GLY A 35 18.88 -1.42 -15.74
CA GLY A 35 20.06 -0.56 -15.56
C GLY A 35 20.77 -0.75 -14.21
N PRO A 36 20.36 -0.05 -13.16
CA PRO A 36 21.08 -0.04 -11.86
C PRO A 36 21.22 -1.43 -11.24
N ARG A 37 20.16 -2.23 -11.23
CA ARG A 37 20.18 -3.58 -10.65
C ARG A 37 21.23 -4.48 -11.32
N GLN A 38 21.41 -4.37 -12.64
CA GLN A 38 22.36 -5.17 -13.40
C GLN A 38 23.82 -4.82 -13.12
N ARG A 39 24.09 -3.75 -12.40
CA ARG A 39 25.45 -3.32 -12.02
C ARG A 39 25.87 -3.78 -10.65
N LEU A 40 24.95 -4.36 -9.87
CA LEU A 40 25.28 -4.87 -8.54
C LEU A 40 26.20 -6.08 -8.65
N GLN A 41 27.31 -6.05 -7.93
CA GLN A 41 28.20 -7.17 -7.83
C GLN A 41 27.59 -8.31 -7.00
N PRO A 42 28.02 -9.57 -7.19
CA PRO A 42 27.58 -10.68 -6.34
C PRO A 42 27.85 -10.38 -4.86
N GLY A 43 26.79 -10.46 -4.03
CA GLY A 43 26.85 -10.13 -2.60
C GLY A 43 26.74 -8.64 -2.28
N GLY A 44 26.55 -7.80 -3.28
CA GLY A 44 26.29 -6.37 -3.07
C GLY A 44 24.91 -6.10 -2.47
N ALA A 45 24.74 -4.91 -1.90
CA ALA A 45 23.49 -4.47 -1.26
C ALA A 45 22.83 -3.34 -2.04
N ILE A 46 21.51 -3.24 -1.90
CA ILE A 46 20.69 -2.14 -2.48
C ILE A 46 19.95 -1.46 -1.34
N VAL A 47 19.96 -0.14 -1.35
CA VAL A 47 19.15 0.72 -0.48
C VAL A 47 18.31 1.63 -1.36
N ILE A 48 17.02 1.63 -1.14
CA ILE A 48 16.09 2.53 -1.82
C ILE A 48 15.42 3.39 -0.74
N VAL A 49 15.61 4.70 -0.85
CA VAL A 49 14.95 5.69 0.00
C VAL A 49 13.97 6.45 -0.86
N MET A 50 12.69 6.49 -0.48
CA MET A 50 11.70 7.20 -1.26
C MET A 50 10.43 7.48 -0.46
N THR A 51 9.73 8.52 -0.88
CA THR A 51 8.34 8.74 -0.51
C THR A 51 7.44 7.77 -1.28
N ARG A 52 6.43 7.20 -0.62
CA ARG A 52 5.43 6.38 -1.31
C ARG A 52 4.44 7.27 -2.07
N TRP A 53 4.07 6.84 -3.27
CA TRP A 53 3.14 7.58 -4.13
C TRP A 53 1.93 6.74 -4.53
N SER A 54 2.15 5.45 -4.77
CA SER A 54 1.13 4.53 -5.25
C SER A 54 1.49 3.10 -4.84
N VAL A 55 0.51 2.21 -4.85
CA VAL A 55 0.78 0.75 -4.78
C VAL A 55 1.60 0.25 -5.96
N LYS A 56 1.62 1.01 -7.06
CA LYS A 56 2.36 0.69 -8.31
C LYS A 56 3.71 1.39 -8.40
N ASP A 57 4.12 2.17 -7.41
CA ASP A 57 5.45 2.79 -7.37
C ASP A 57 6.58 1.75 -7.31
N LEU A 58 7.83 2.16 -7.42
CA LEU A 58 8.96 1.25 -7.45
C LEU A 58 8.97 0.30 -6.24
N THR A 59 8.78 0.81 -5.01
CA THR A 59 8.71 -0.02 -3.81
C THR A 59 7.56 -1.02 -3.87
N GLY A 60 6.36 -0.58 -4.26
CA GLY A 60 5.20 -1.48 -4.38
C GLY A 60 5.46 -2.64 -5.34
N ARG A 61 6.07 -2.37 -6.49
CA ARG A 61 6.41 -3.41 -7.48
C ARG A 61 7.48 -4.36 -7.01
N LEU A 62 8.48 -3.88 -6.27
CA LEU A 62 9.55 -4.72 -5.73
C LEU A 62 9.02 -5.67 -4.65
N ILE A 63 8.15 -5.18 -3.77
CA ILE A 63 7.49 -6.01 -2.75
C ILE A 63 6.54 -7.03 -3.39
N ASP A 64 5.79 -6.62 -4.42
CA ASP A 64 4.92 -7.52 -5.18
C ASP A 64 5.73 -8.62 -5.90
N ALA A 65 6.87 -8.27 -6.51
CA ALA A 65 7.78 -9.23 -7.13
C ALA A 65 8.34 -10.23 -6.11
N GLN A 66 8.77 -9.75 -4.94
CA GLN A 66 9.22 -10.61 -3.82
C GLN A 66 8.13 -11.60 -3.39
N ALA A 67 6.88 -11.14 -3.29
CA ALA A 67 5.77 -11.99 -2.86
C ALA A 67 5.41 -13.09 -3.88
N LYS A 68 5.59 -12.81 -5.17
CA LYS A 68 5.24 -13.72 -6.27
C LYS A 68 6.36 -14.69 -6.65
N GLU A 69 7.62 -14.26 -6.51
CA GLU A 69 8.79 -15.03 -6.95
C GLU A 69 9.81 -15.20 -5.81
N PRO A 70 9.91 -16.40 -5.21
CA PRO A 70 10.83 -16.65 -4.10
C PRO A 70 12.31 -16.42 -4.40
N LYS A 71 12.68 -16.39 -5.70
CA LYS A 71 14.04 -16.12 -6.15
C LYS A 71 14.31 -14.65 -6.48
N ALA A 72 13.28 -13.80 -6.42
CA ALA A 72 13.45 -12.36 -6.56
C ALA A 72 14.32 -11.80 -5.40
N ASP A 73 14.81 -10.57 -5.59
CA ASP A 73 15.51 -9.87 -4.51
C ASP A 73 14.59 -9.78 -3.28
N GLN A 74 15.14 -10.09 -2.12
CA GLN A 74 14.41 -10.08 -0.85
C GLN A 74 14.66 -8.74 -0.15
N TRP A 75 13.59 -8.03 0.17
CA TRP A 75 13.63 -6.69 0.73
C TRP A 75 13.23 -6.68 2.19
N GLU A 76 13.96 -5.94 2.98
CA GLU A 76 13.53 -5.48 4.29
C GLU A 76 12.89 -4.10 4.11
N LEU A 77 11.62 -3.96 4.48
CA LEU A 77 10.87 -2.72 4.39
C LEU A 77 10.87 -2.01 5.74
N ILE A 78 11.40 -0.79 5.75
CA ILE A 78 11.40 0.08 6.93
C ILE A 78 10.51 1.28 6.63
N GLU A 79 9.42 1.45 7.38
CA GLU A 79 8.43 2.49 7.16
C GLU A 79 8.44 3.51 8.31
N PHE A 80 8.37 4.78 7.96
CA PHE A 80 8.29 5.91 8.91
C PHE A 80 6.98 6.68 8.66
N PRO A 81 5.82 6.20 9.13
CA PRO A 81 4.57 6.93 9.01
C PRO A 81 4.62 8.19 9.87
N ALA A 82 4.11 9.31 9.38
CA ALA A 82 4.14 10.57 10.11
C ALA A 82 3.45 10.50 11.48
N VAL A 83 2.35 9.74 11.56
CA VAL A 83 1.61 9.48 12.78
C VAL A 83 1.59 7.97 13.04
N LEU A 84 2.11 7.57 14.18
CA LEU A 84 2.16 6.18 14.63
C LEU A 84 0.77 5.67 15.03
N PRO A 85 0.55 4.34 15.12
CA PRO A 85 -0.70 3.77 15.66
C PRO A 85 -1.05 4.24 17.08
N SER A 86 -0.04 4.67 17.84
CA SER A 86 -0.20 5.29 19.16
C SER A 86 -0.73 6.72 19.14
N ASN A 87 -1.06 7.24 17.96
CA ASN A 87 -1.47 8.62 17.69
C ASN A 87 -0.42 9.68 18.07
N LYS A 88 0.86 9.30 18.03
CA LYS A 88 2.01 10.18 18.25
C LYS A 88 2.77 10.41 16.95
N PRO A 89 3.37 11.60 16.75
CA PRO A 89 4.29 11.80 15.64
C PRO A 89 5.45 10.81 15.69
N VAL A 90 5.93 10.35 14.52
CA VAL A 90 7.14 9.52 14.45
C VAL A 90 8.39 10.30 14.85
N TRP A 91 8.39 11.59 14.64
CA TRP A 91 9.50 12.49 14.98
C TRP A 91 8.99 13.73 15.73
N PRO A 92 8.66 13.57 17.06
CA PRO A 92 8.01 14.62 17.85
C PRO A 92 8.89 15.85 18.11
N GLU A 93 10.21 15.73 17.97
CA GLU A 93 11.13 16.87 18.13
C GLU A 93 11.05 17.84 16.96
N TYR A 94 10.55 17.41 15.80
CA TYR A 94 10.44 18.21 14.59
C TYR A 94 8.99 18.49 14.21
N TRP A 95 8.09 17.52 14.34
CA TRP A 95 6.68 17.61 14.01
C TRP A 95 5.81 17.43 15.24
N ASP A 96 5.03 18.44 15.63
CA ASP A 96 3.93 18.26 16.58
C ASP A 96 2.66 17.76 15.90
N ILE A 97 1.73 17.24 16.68
CA ILE A 97 0.50 16.63 16.17
C ILE A 97 -0.44 17.65 15.53
N ASP A 98 -0.43 18.91 15.99
CA ASP A 98 -1.28 19.96 15.46
C ASP A 98 -0.81 20.37 14.07
N SER A 99 0.50 20.50 13.87
CA SER A 99 1.12 20.77 12.54
C SER A 99 0.82 19.63 11.56
N LEU A 100 0.93 18.37 11.99
CA LEU A 100 0.57 17.21 11.16
C LEU A 100 -0.92 17.18 10.82
N THR A 101 -1.77 17.55 11.75
CA THR A 101 -3.23 17.65 11.53
C THR A 101 -3.56 18.74 10.52
N ALA A 102 -2.90 19.90 10.61
CA ALA A 102 -3.06 20.97 9.64
C ALA A 102 -2.58 20.56 8.24
N THR A 103 -1.44 19.86 8.16
CA THR A 103 -0.92 19.30 6.91
C THR A 103 -1.91 18.30 6.31
N LYS A 104 -2.43 17.38 7.11
CA LYS A 104 -3.44 16.41 6.69
C LYS A 104 -4.68 17.11 6.11
N ALA A 105 -5.15 18.17 6.76
CA ALA A 105 -6.32 18.92 6.30
C ALA A 105 -6.13 19.62 4.95
N SER A 106 -4.87 19.87 4.54
CA SER A 106 -4.54 20.48 3.25
C SER A 106 -4.42 19.49 2.10
N LEU A 107 -4.44 18.19 2.38
CA LEU A 107 -4.22 17.11 1.42
C LEU A 107 -5.51 16.29 1.22
N THR A 108 -5.58 15.59 0.09
CA THR A 108 -6.55 14.51 -0.06
C THR A 108 -6.16 13.34 0.84
N GLU A 109 -7.14 12.57 1.30
CA GLU A 109 -6.86 11.39 2.14
C GLU A 109 -5.91 10.41 1.43
N GLN A 110 -6.05 10.23 0.13
CA GLN A 110 -5.15 9.38 -0.67
C GLN A 110 -3.69 9.87 -0.63
N LYS A 111 -3.45 11.17 -0.81
CA LYS A 111 -2.11 11.75 -0.73
C LYS A 111 -1.54 11.65 0.69
N TRP A 112 -2.37 11.91 1.70
CA TRP A 112 -1.95 11.76 3.08
C TRP A 112 -1.53 10.32 3.39
N GLN A 113 -2.37 9.33 3.01
CA GLN A 113 -2.05 7.93 3.25
C GLN A 113 -0.78 7.49 2.52
N ALA A 114 -0.61 7.86 1.26
CA ALA A 114 0.57 7.47 0.50
C ALA A 114 1.84 8.14 1.03
N GLN A 115 1.89 9.47 1.01
CA GLN A 115 3.12 10.23 1.20
C GLN A 115 3.51 10.37 2.68
N TRP A 116 2.54 10.55 3.57
CA TRP A 116 2.78 10.80 4.99
C TRP A 116 2.65 9.57 5.85
N GLN A 117 1.70 8.70 5.54
CA GLN A 117 1.51 7.45 6.29
C GLN A 117 2.23 6.25 5.66
N GLN A 118 2.92 6.44 4.53
CA GLN A 118 3.65 5.40 3.77
C GLN A 118 2.78 4.21 3.37
N ASN A 119 1.47 4.40 3.35
CA ASN A 119 0.45 3.38 3.08
C ASN A 119 -0.41 3.77 1.87
N PRO A 120 0.12 3.71 0.63
CA PRO A 120 -0.66 4.00 -0.55
C PRO A 120 -1.80 3.00 -0.71
N THR A 121 -2.98 3.51 -1.03
CA THR A 121 -4.16 2.69 -1.33
C THR A 121 -4.37 2.62 -2.84
N ALA A 122 -4.90 1.51 -3.35
CA ALA A 122 -5.28 1.41 -4.75
C ALA A 122 -6.42 2.41 -5.05
N GLU A 123 -6.37 3.07 -6.20
CA GLU A 123 -7.42 4.01 -6.63
C GLU A 123 -8.79 3.34 -6.70
N GLU A 124 -8.84 2.07 -7.09
CA GLU A 124 -10.06 1.27 -7.16
C GLU A 124 -10.62 0.88 -5.77
N GLY A 125 -9.80 0.90 -4.71
CA GLY A 125 -10.24 0.61 -3.33
C GLY A 125 -11.01 1.73 -2.67
N SER A 126 -11.16 2.90 -3.30
CA SER A 126 -11.82 4.08 -2.73
C SER A 126 -13.35 4.08 -2.85
N ILE A 127 -13.95 3.15 -3.60
CA ILE A 127 -15.40 3.09 -3.81
C ILE A 127 -16.12 2.78 -2.48
N ILE A 128 -15.52 1.90 -1.66
CA ILE A 128 -16.05 1.57 -0.33
C ILE A 128 -15.05 2.03 0.73
N LYS A 129 -15.37 3.12 1.42
CA LYS A 129 -14.48 3.70 2.43
C LYS A 129 -14.50 2.85 3.68
N ARG A 130 -13.30 2.66 4.29
CA ARG A 130 -13.14 1.89 5.53
C ARG A 130 -14.02 2.43 6.67
N GLU A 131 -14.21 3.72 6.73
CA GLU A 131 -15.06 4.40 7.73
C GLU A 131 -16.56 4.06 7.62
N TRP A 132 -17.00 3.49 6.51
CA TRP A 132 -18.36 3.02 6.33
C TRP A 132 -18.62 1.64 6.94
N TRP A 133 -17.56 0.90 7.23
CA TRP A 133 -17.65 -0.39 7.87
C TRP A 133 -17.83 -0.21 9.37
N GLN A 134 -18.89 -0.82 9.90
CA GLN A 134 -19.08 -0.94 11.33
C GLN A 134 -18.73 -2.36 11.74
N THR A 135 -18.04 -2.48 12.88
CA THR A 135 -17.76 -3.77 13.48
C THR A 135 -18.88 -4.15 14.44
N TRP A 136 -19.23 -5.42 14.45
CA TRP A 136 -20.13 -5.96 15.46
C TRP A 136 -19.35 -6.09 16.77
N GLU A 137 -19.80 -5.39 17.83
CA GLU A 137 -19.09 -5.31 19.11
C GLU A 137 -19.69 -6.22 20.18
N GLU A 138 -20.83 -6.88 19.92
CA GLU A 138 -21.46 -7.79 20.85
C GLU A 138 -20.84 -9.19 20.71
N ASP A 139 -20.74 -9.92 21.83
CA ASP A 139 -20.13 -11.26 21.89
C ASP A 139 -20.95 -12.31 21.14
N ASP A 140 -22.26 -12.10 21.01
CA ASP A 140 -23.18 -13.05 20.37
C ASP A 140 -23.62 -12.54 18.99
N ILE A 141 -23.46 -13.37 17.97
CA ILE A 141 -24.01 -13.11 16.64
C ILE A 141 -25.54 -13.23 16.72
N PRO A 142 -26.32 -12.23 16.23
CA PRO A 142 -27.76 -12.28 16.26
C PRO A 142 -28.32 -13.44 15.42
N ASP A 143 -29.52 -13.91 15.74
CA ASP A 143 -30.21 -14.90 14.94
C ASP A 143 -30.41 -14.41 13.50
N LEU A 144 -29.80 -15.11 12.56
CA LEU A 144 -29.82 -14.75 11.16
C LEU A 144 -31.10 -15.26 10.48
N ILE A 145 -31.79 -14.37 9.76
CA ILE A 145 -32.97 -14.72 8.95
C ILE A 145 -32.52 -15.58 7.75
N HIS A 146 -31.42 -15.15 7.12
CA HIS A 146 -30.76 -15.91 6.06
C HIS A 146 -29.31 -15.45 5.88
N VAL A 147 -28.52 -16.28 5.21
CA VAL A 147 -27.13 -16.01 4.87
C VAL A 147 -26.97 -16.02 3.36
N ILE A 148 -26.27 -15.01 2.83
CA ILE A 148 -25.96 -14.88 1.41
C ILE A 148 -24.45 -14.93 1.25
N GLN A 149 -23.99 -15.74 0.30
CA GLN A 149 -22.58 -15.72 -0.11
C GLN A 149 -22.46 -15.18 -1.53
N SER A 150 -21.55 -14.25 -1.73
CA SER A 150 -21.19 -13.74 -3.04
C SER A 150 -19.77 -14.19 -3.38
N TYR A 151 -19.61 -14.69 -4.59
CA TYR A 151 -18.34 -15.19 -5.12
C TYR A 151 -17.95 -14.36 -6.31
N ASP A 152 -16.78 -13.73 -6.23
CA ASP A 152 -16.10 -13.11 -7.36
C ASP A 152 -14.87 -13.96 -7.67
N THR A 153 -14.96 -14.78 -8.72
CA THR A 153 -13.94 -15.77 -9.05
C THR A 153 -13.18 -15.37 -10.30
N ALA A 154 -11.85 -15.38 -10.22
CA ALA A 154 -11.01 -15.19 -11.38
C ALA A 154 -11.21 -16.32 -12.41
N PHE A 155 -11.56 -15.97 -13.65
CA PHE A 155 -11.84 -16.93 -14.72
C PHE A 155 -10.61 -17.47 -15.44
N SER A 156 -9.39 -17.01 -15.13
CA SER A 156 -8.21 -17.45 -15.84
C SER A 156 -7.08 -17.88 -14.92
N LYS A 157 -6.35 -18.92 -15.36
CA LYS A 157 -5.11 -19.39 -14.70
C LYS A 157 -3.87 -18.59 -15.12
N LYS A 158 -4.04 -17.42 -15.75
CA LYS A 158 -2.91 -16.58 -16.12
C LYS A 158 -2.38 -15.87 -14.88
N GLU A 159 -1.08 -15.66 -14.81
CA GLU A 159 -0.38 -14.97 -13.71
C GLU A 159 -0.87 -13.52 -13.47
N THR A 160 -1.64 -12.96 -14.39
CA THR A 160 -2.29 -11.64 -14.30
C THR A 160 -3.76 -11.71 -13.91
N ALA A 161 -4.25 -12.86 -13.41
CA ALA A 161 -5.65 -13.01 -13.01
C ALA A 161 -5.90 -12.29 -11.68
N ASP A 162 -7.03 -11.60 -11.59
CA ASP A 162 -7.51 -10.99 -10.36
C ASP A 162 -7.70 -12.03 -9.25
N TYR A 163 -7.62 -11.59 -8.00
CA TYR A 163 -7.90 -12.43 -6.85
C TYR A 163 -9.35 -12.89 -6.85
N SER A 164 -9.59 -14.14 -6.42
CA SER A 164 -10.95 -14.59 -6.11
C SER A 164 -11.36 -14.05 -4.74
N ALA A 165 -12.49 -13.39 -4.66
CA ALA A 165 -13.06 -12.87 -3.43
C ALA A 165 -14.36 -13.57 -3.08
N ILE A 166 -14.54 -13.87 -1.79
CA ILE A 166 -15.77 -14.45 -1.26
C ILE A 166 -16.23 -13.56 -0.10
N THR A 167 -17.48 -13.09 -0.17
CA THR A 167 -18.10 -12.38 0.93
C THR A 167 -19.31 -13.16 1.44
N THR A 168 -19.47 -13.19 2.77
CA THR A 168 -20.61 -13.83 3.43
C THR A 168 -21.38 -12.79 4.23
N TRP A 169 -22.66 -12.68 3.98
CA TRP A 169 -23.56 -11.71 4.58
C TRP A 169 -24.66 -12.39 5.35
N GLY A 170 -24.83 -12.03 6.62
CA GLY A 170 -25.94 -12.45 7.45
C GLY A 170 -26.99 -11.35 7.51
N VAL A 171 -28.25 -11.69 7.23
CA VAL A 171 -29.39 -10.77 7.39
C VAL A 171 -30.10 -11.08 8.68
N PHE A 172 -30.29 -10.08 9.54
CA PHE A 172 -30.98 -10.21 10.83
C PHE A 172 -31.92 -9.04 11.06
N SER A 173 -32.89 -9.24 11.95
CA SER A 173 -33.80 -8.17 12.38
C SER A 173 -33.15 -7.38 13.51
N HIS A 174 -32.76 -6.15 13.24
CA HIS A 174 -32.23 -5.28 14.31
C HIS A 174 -33.38 -4.84 15.22
N PRO A 175 -33.35 -5.12 16.54
CA PRO A 175 -34.33 -4.53 17.44
C PRO A 175 -34.16 -3.01 17.38
N ARG A 176 -35.21 -2.30 16.95
CA ARG A 176 -35.20 -0.82 16.95
C ARG A 176 -34.91 -0.38 18.37
N LYS A 177 -33.83 0.37 18.59
CA LYS A 177 -33.66 1.12 19.84
C LYS A 177 -34.91 1.98 19.97
N GLY A 178 -35.68 1.74 21.02
CA GLY A 178 -36.94 2.40 21.27
C GLY A 178 -36.84 3.93 21.14
N SER A 179 -37.84 4.50 20.50
CA SER A 179 -38.08 5.94 20.44
C SER A 179 -38.27 6.54 21.81
#